data_ec9618b4ee38a459d17cd6fa5edede8b
#
_entry.id   ec9618b4ee38a459d17cd6fa5edede8b
#
_cell.length_a   1.000
_cell.length_b   1.000
_cell.length_c   1.000
_cell.angle_alpha   90.00
_cell.angle_beta   90.00
_cell.angle_gamma   90.00
#
_symmetry.space_group_name_H-M   'P 1'
#
loop_
_entity.id
_entity.type
_entity.pdbx_description
1 polymer ?
#
loop_
_entity_poly.entity_id
_entity_poly.type
_entity_poly.pdbx_seq_one_letter_code
_entity_poly.pdbx_strand_id
1 'polypeptide(L)'
;MLEKVFKLKENHTDVKTEILAGITTFMTMAYILAVNPSILSAAGMDQGAVFTATALASLIGTLCMAAFANYPFALAPGMGLNAYFAYTVVIGMGYSWQTALTAVFAEGIIFIILSLTNVREAIFNAIPTCLKTAVSVGIGLFIAFIGLQGAHLVVSNSSTLVTYCDFAGNWHTQGICAVLALIGLIITVILYIKGFKGAILIGILVTWILGMLSQALGIYQVNVKEGFYSLYPSMHMTDFSKIGETFGQCFKADFHGVGILNFIIVLCSFLFVDMFDTIGTLVGVSSKAGMLDENEKLPNIKPALLADAIATSAGAVIGTSTTTTYV
;
A
#
# COMPACT_ATOMS: atom_id res chain seq x y z
N MET A 1 15.08 29.33 5.63
CA MET A 1 15.37 28.33 4.60
C MET A 1 14.12 27.52 4.25
N LEU A 2 13.39 26.97 5.21
CA LEU A 2 12.14 26.21 5.01
C LEU A 2 11.06 27.02 4.29
N GLU A 3 10.90 28.31 4.63
CA GLU A 3 9.94 29.21 3.98
C GLU A 3 10.17 29.36 2.45
N LYS A 4 11.45 29.38 2.03
CA LYS A 4 11.79 29.52 0.60
C LYS A 4 11.53 28.23 -0.20
N VAL A 5 11.61 27.07 0.45
CA VAL A 5 11.43 25.76 -0.18
C VAL A 5 9.96 25.36 -0.19
N PHE A 6 9.29 25.48 0.97
CA PHE A 6 7.95 24.93 1.16
C PHE A 6 6.83 26.00 1.10
N LYS A 7 7.18 27.30 0.94
CA LYS A 7 6.21 28.40 0.78
C LYS A 7 5.13 28.41 1.88
N LEU A 8 5.55 28.24 3.13
CA LEU A 8 4.64 28.05 4.26
C LEU A 8 3.60 29.15 4.38
N LYS A 9 3.99 30.43 4.17
CA LYS A 9 3.07 31.57 4.23
C LYS A 9 2.08 31.59 3.07
N GLU A 10 2.50 31.21 1.85
CA GLU A 10 1.61 31.09 0.69
C GLU A 10 0.58 29.99 0.92
N ASN A 11 0.98 28.90 1.59
CA ASN A 11 0.12 27.76 1.93
C ASN A 11 -0.65 27.96 3.25
N HIS A 12 -0.62 29.17 3.86
CA HIS A 12 -1.32 29.51 5.10
C HIS A 12 -1.03 28.54 6.26
N THR A 13 0.23 28.07 6.38
CA THR A 13 0.68 27.10 7.39
C THR A 13 1.94 27.57 8.13
N ASP A 14 2.32 26.85 9.17
CA ASP A 14 3.53 27.05 9.92
C ASP A 14 4.27 25.73 10.18
N VAL A 15 5.55 25.80 10.60
CA VAL A 15 6.40 24.62 10.83
C VAL A 15 5.80 23.66 11.85
N LYS A 16 5.13 24.17 12.88
CA LYS A 16 4.52 23.34 13.93
C LYS A 16 3.33 22.57 13.39
N THR A 17 2.49 23.21 12.60
CA THR A 17 1.33 22.60 11.95
C THR A 17 1.78 21.51 10.98
N GLU A 18 2.81 21.79 10.16
CA GLU A 18 3.35 20.81 9.20
C GLU A 18 3.94 19.58 9.89
N ILE A 19 4.69 19.75 10.99
CA ILE A 19 5.22 18.61 11.76
C ILE A 19 4.09 17.78 12.36
N LEU A 20 3.07 18.43 12.96
CA LEU A 20 1.92 17.70 13.51
C LEU A 20 1.11 16.99 12.42
N ALA A 21 0.93 17.61 11.26
CA ALA A 21 0.28 17.00 10.11
C ALA A 21 1.08 15.77 9.62
N GLY A 22 2.41 15.91 9.48
CA GLY A 22 3.30 14.81 9.08
C GLY A 22 3.25 13.63 10.06
N ILE A 23 3.26 13.89 11.38
CA ILE A 23 3.10 12.84 12.39
C ILE A 23 1.73 12.15 12.25
N THR A 24 0.66 12.92 12.04
CA THR A 24 -0.69 12.37 11.87
C THR A 24 -0.77 11.50 10.62
N THR A 25 -0.20 11.94 9.49
CA THR A 25 -0.11 11.17 8.25
C THR A 25 0.70 9.90 8.47
N PHE A 26 1.87 9.99 9.13
CA PHE A 26 2.65 8.80 9.49
C PHE A 26 1.84 7.81 10.33
N MET A 27 1.11 8.28 11.34
CA MET A 27 0.27 7.41 12.18
C MET A 27 -0.81 6.67 11.39
N THR A 28 -1.35 7.27 10.34
CA THR A 28 -2.37 6.61 9.51
C THR A 28 -1.78 5.59 8.54
N MET A 29 -0.55 5.79 8.07
CA MET A 29 0.09 4.91 7.09
C MET A 29 1.08 3.90 7.69
N ALA A 30 1.47 4.04 8.96
CA ALA A 30 2.53 3.22 9.57
C ALA A 30 2.29 1.71 9.49
N TYR A 31 1.03 1.27 9.42
CA TYR A 31 0.67 -0.14 9.28
C TYR A 31 1.21 -0.79 8.00
N ILE A 32 1.51 -0.01 6.95
CA ILE A 32 2.07 -0.55 5.71
C ILE A 32 3.43 -1.22 5.93
N LEU A 33 4.19 -0.77 6.94
CA LEU A 33 5.46 -1.39 7.34
C LEU A 33 5.29 -2.83 7.84
N ALA A 34 4.11 -3.22 8.28
CA ALA A 34 3.79 -4.60 8.65
C ALA A 34 3.07 -5.34 7.51
N VAL A 35 2.11 -4.68 6.85
CA VAL A 35 1.25 -5.32 5.84
C VAL A 35 2.00 -5.61 4.55
N ASN A 36 2.81 -4.67 4.04
CA ASN A 36 3.53 -4.90 2.79
C ASN A 36 4.53 -6.07 2.87
N PRO A 37 5.40 -6.18 3.91
CA PRO A 37 6.24 -7.36 4.10
C PRO A 37 5.44 -8.66 4.22
N SER A 38 4.30 -8.63 4.89
CA SER A 38 3.42 -9.81 5.01
C SER A 38 2.89 -10.28 3.66
N ILE A 39 2.42 -9.36 2.81
CA ILE A 39 1.90 -9.70 1.48
C ILE A 39 3.02 -10.19 0.55
N LEU A 40 4.14 -9.47 0.49
CA LEU A 40 5.23 -9.82 -0.41
C LEU A 40 6.01 -11.05 0.04
N SER A 41 6.01 -11.39 1.33
CA SER A 41 6.58 -12.65 1.81
C SER A 41 5.81 -13.87 1.30
N ALA A 42 4.51 -13.77 1.04
CA ALA A 42 3.74 -14.81 0.38
C ALA A 42 4.24 -15.11 -1.06
N ALA A 43 4.86 -14.10 -1.71
CA ALA A 43 5.54 -14.25 -3.00
C ALA A 43 6.98 -14.79 -2.89
N GLY A 44 7.45 -15.15 -1.69
CA GLY A 44 8.79 -15.69 -1.44
C GLY A 44 9.88 -14.66 -1.22
N MET A 45 9.54 -13.38 -0.97
CA MET A 45 10.49 -12.34 -0.61
C MET A 45 10.82 -12.38 0.89
N ASP A 46 12.06 -12.06 1.31
CA ASP A 46 12.41 -11.97 2.73
C ASP A 46 11.66 -10.82 3.40
N GLN A 47 10.95 -11.12 4.49
CA GLN A 47 10.10 -10.18 5.20
C GLN A 47 10.88 -8.99 5.78
N GLY A 48 12.09 -9.21 6.28
CA GLY A 48 12.94 -8.15 6.85
C GLY A 48 13.51 -7.23 5.79
N ALA A 49 13.91 -7.80 4.63
CA ALA A 49 14.36 -7.03 3.48
C ALA A 49 13.24 -6.15 2.93
N VAL A 50 12.03 -6.71 2.76
CA VAL A 50 10.85 -5.95 2.29
C VAL A 50 10.44 -4.87 3.29
N PHE A 51 10.53 -5.11 4.60
CA PHE A 51 10.28 -4.09 5.62
C PHE A 51 11.19 -2.86 5.41
N THR A 52 12.48 -3.11 5.28
CA THR A 52 13.47 -2.05 5.04
C THR A 52 13.25 -1.36 3.70
N ALA A 53 12.97 -2.14 2.65
CA ALA A 53 12.67 -1.62 1.31
C ALA A 53 11.41 -0.73 1.34
N THR A 54 10.36 -1.14 2.05
CA THR A 54 9.12 -0.37 2.22
C THR A 54 9.37 0.98 2.88
N ALA A 55 10.14 0.99 3.98
CA ALA A 55 10.48 2.21 4.69
C ALA A 55 11.28 3.19 3.83
N LEU A 56 12.29 2.69 3.11
CA LEU A 56 13.14 3.51 2.24
C LEU A 56 12.37 4.02 1.00
N ALA A 57 11.56 3.18 0.37
CA ALA A 57 10.76 3.59 -0.78
C ALA A 57 9.74 4.67 -0.37
N SER A 58 9.08 4.51 0.77
CA SER A 58 8.16 5.52 1.31
C SER A 58 8.86 6.84 1.64
N LEU A 59 10.07 6.78 2.22
CA LEU A 59 10.89 7.96 2.49
C LEU A 59 11.25 8.69 1.19
N ILE A 60 11.79 7.98 0.21
CA ILE A 60 12.20 8.57 -1.09
C ILE A 60 10.99 9.15 -1.81
N GLY A 61 9.89 8.39 -1.90
CA GLY A 61 8.67 8.84 -2.56
C GLY A 61 8.09 10.11 -1.93
N THR A 62 7.95 10.11 -0.61
CA THR A 62 7.42 11.27 0.13
C THR A 62 8.33 12.49 0.00
N LEU A 63 9.66 12.31 0.06
CA LEU A 63 10.62 13.40 -0.17
C LEU A 63 10.55 13.94 -1.60
N CYS A 64 10.39 13.08 -2.61
CA CYS A 64 10.20 13.51 -4.00
C CYS A 64 8.90 14.31 -4.16
N MET A 65 7.80 13.88 -3.54
CA MET A 65 6.53 14.61 -3.55
C MET A 65 6.67 15.99 -2.92
N ALA A 66 7.29 16.07 -1.75
CA ALA A 66 7.54 17.34 -1.08
C ALA A 66 8.46 18.26 -1.88
N ALA A 67 9.53 17.72 -2.51
CA ALA A 67 10.52 18.51 -3.22
C ALA A 67 10.05 18.99 -4.60
N PHE A 68 9.33 18.15 -5.36
CA PHE A 68 8.93 18.49 -6.73
C PHE A 68 7.55 19.14 -6.82
N ALA A 69 6.57 18.63 -6.06
CA ALA A 69 5.20 19.10 -6.13
C ALA A 69 4.84 20.07 -5.00
N ASN A 70 5.61 20.09 -3.92
CA ASN A 70 5.30 20.83 -2.69
C ASN A 70 3.92 20.46 -2.11
N TYR A 71 3.57 19.15 -2.18
CA TYR A 71 2.34 18.63 -1.61
C TYR A 71 2.60 17.84 -0.34
N PRO A 72 1.69 17.92 0.66
CA PRO A 72 1.80 17.18 1.92
C PRO A 72 1.28 15.74 1.78
N PHE A 73 1.47 15.11 0.63
CA PHE A 73 1.02 13.74 0.38
C PHE A 73 2.16 12.78 0.65
N ALA A 74 1.89 11.76 1.47
CA ALA A 74 2.82 10.67 1.68
C ALA A 74 2.69 9.62 0.57
N LEU A 75 3.80 9.00 0.23
CA LEU A 75 3.85 7.89 -0.71
C LEU A 75 4.29 6.61 0.02
N ALA A 76 3.66 5.50 -0.34
CA ALA A 76 4.03 4.18 0.15
C ALA A 76 3.61 3.09 -0.85
N PRO A 77 4.10 1.85 -0.72
CA PRO A 77 3.65 0.75 -1.56
C PRO A 77 2.13 0.55 -1.48
N GLY A 78 1.46 0.60 -2.65
CA GLY A 78 0.01 0.52 -2.75
C GLY A 78 -0.51 -0.89 -2.48
N MET A 79 -1.44 -1.07 -1.53
CA MET A 79 -1.91 -2.41 -1.14
C MET A 79 -2.57 -3.19 -2.27
N GLY A 80 -3.33 -2.53 -3.14
CA GLY A 80 -3.94 -3.17 -4.30
C GLY A 80 -2.92 -3.74 -5.27
N LEU A 81 -1.88 -2.97 -5.56
CA LEU A 81 -0.76 -3.37 -6.42
C LEU A 81 0.12 -4.43 -5.77
N ASN A 82 0.32 -4.38 -4.46
CA ASN A 82 1.04 -5.40 -3.70
C ASN A 82 0.34 -6.77 -3.80
N ALA A 83 -0.98 -6.77 -3.65
CA ALA A 83 -1.77 -7.99 -3.76
C ALA A 83 -1.78 -8.53 -5.21
N TYR A 84 -1.90 -7.65 -6.21
CA TYR A 84 -1.78 -8.04 -7.61
C TYR A 84 -0.38 -8.64 -7.90
N PHE A 85 0.67 -8.00 -7.41
CA PHE A 85 2.05 -8.50 -7.50
C PHE A 85 2.19 -9.90 -6.91
N ALA A 86 1.82 -10.08 -5.63
CA ALA A 86 2.05 -11.33 -4.91
C ALA A 86 1.11 -12.44 -5.35
N TYR A 87 -0.20 -12.18 -5.33
CA TYR A 87 -1.20 -13.24 -5.51
C TYR A 87 -1.52 -13.51 -6.97
N THR A 88 -1.56 -12.49 -7.82
CA THR A 88 -1.90 -12.70 -9.24
C THR A 88 -0.66 -13.03 -10.05
N VAL A 89 0.38 -12.19 -10.00
CA VAL A 89 1.54 -12.34 -10.90
C VAL A 89 2.46 -13.47 -10.41
N VAL A 90 2.87 -13.45 -9.13
CA VAL A 90 3.84 -14.44 -8.64
C VAL A 90 3.15 -15.79 -8.39
N ILE A 91 2.13 -15.83 -7.56
CA ILE A 91 1.49 -17.09 -7.15
C ILE A 91 0.58 -17.62 -8.26
N GLY A 92 -0.27 -16.76 -8.84
CA GLY A 92 -1.29 -17.18 -9.81
C GLY A 92 -0.74 -17.50 -11.19
N MET A 93 0.20 -16.69 -11.70
CA MET A 93 0.82 -16.88 -13.02
C MET A 93 2.14 -17.65 -12.94
N GLY A 94 2.68 -17.92 -11.73
CA GLY A 94 3.91 -18.67 -11.53
C GLY A 94 5.18 -17.91 -11.90
N TYR A 95 5.14 -16.56 -11.92
CA TYR A 95 6.33 -15.76 -12.23
C TYR A 95 7.23 -15.66 -11.00
N SER A 96 8.54 -15.55 -11.24
CA SER A 96 9.46 -15.19 -10.17
C SER A 96 9.16 -13.76 -9.69
N TRP A 97 9.31 -13.51 -8.40
CA TRP A 97 9.12 -12.17 -7.85
C TRP A 97 10.12 -11.14 -8.43
N GLN A 98 11.31 -11.60 -8.89
CA GLN A 98 12.27 -10.78 -9.61
C GLN A 98 11.70 -10.29 -10.95
N THR A 99 11.03 -11.18 -11.69
CA THR A 99 10.37 -10.82 -12.95
C THR A 99 9.22 -9.84 -12.72
N ALA A 100 8.45 -10.04 -11.65
CA ALA A 100 7.41 -9.09 -11.26
C ALA A 100 8.00 -7.72 -10.87
N LEU A 101 9.12 -7.65 -10.13
CA LEU A 101 9.83 -6.40 -9.85
C LEU A 101 10.35 -5.72 -11.11
N THR A 102 10.79 -6.49 -12.10
CA THR A 102 11.21 -5.93 -13.40
C THR A 102 10.04 -5.27 -14.12
N ALA A 103 8.83 -5.87 -14.04
CA ALA A 103 7.64 -5.25 -14.60
C ALA A 103 7.29 -3.94 -13.88
N VAL A 104 7.38 -3.89 -12.55
CA VAL A 104 7.18 -2.66 -11.76
C VAL A 104 8.25 -1.60 -12.09
N PHE A 105 9.50 -1.99 -12.25
CA PHE A 105 10.57 -1.07 -12.65
C PHE A 105 10.31 -0.49 -14.05
N ALA A 106 9.97 -1.34 -15.02
CA ALA A 106 9.64 -0.92 -16.37
C ALA A 106 8.41 0.01 -16.42
N GLU A 107 7.38 -0.30 -15.62
CA GLU A 107 6.23 0.56 -15.37
C GLU A 107 6.65 1.95 -14.92
N GLY A 108 7.45 2.05 -13.85
CA GLY A 108 7.94 3.32 -13.33
C GLY A 108 8.69 4.15 -14.36
N ILE A 109 9.57 3.52 -15.17
CA ILE A 109 10.29 4.20 -16.26
C ILE A 109 9.32 4.71 -17.33
N ILE A 110 8.35 3.90 -17.74
CA ILE A 110 7.31 4.33 -18.69
C ILE A 110 6.53 5.53 -18.11
N PHE A 111 6.17 5.50 -16.85
CA PHE A 111 5.47 6.61 -16.20
C PHE A 111 6.31 7.88 -16.11
N ILE A 112 7.62 7.79 -15.88
CA ILE A 112 8.50 8.95 -15.95
C ILE A 112 8.41 9.58 -17.35
N ILE A 113 8.53 8.78 -18.41
CA ILE A 113 8.45 9.26 -19.80
C ILE A 113 7.07 9.88 -20.07
N LEU A 114 5.99 9.22 -19.68
CA LEU A 114 4.62 9.71 -19.87
C LEU A 114 4.36 11.01 -19.10
N SER A 115 4.92 11.17 -17.90
CA SER A 115 4.78 12.38 -17.09
C SER A 115 5.54 13.56 -17.71
N LEU A 116 6.71 13.32 -18.28
CA LEU A 116 7.48 14.35 -18.98
C LEU A 116 6.81 14.82 -20.29
N THR A 117 6.12 13.93 -20.99
CA THR A 117 5.48 14.21 -22.30
C THR A 117 4.04 14.70 -22.20
N ASN A 118 3.49 14.92 -21.01
CA ASN A 118 2.08 15.29 -20.76
C ASN A 118 1.04 14.25 -21.23
N VAL A 119 1.45 13.10 -21.71
CA VAL A 119 0.56 12.04 -22.21
C VAL A 119 -0.26 11.44 -21.06
N ARG A 120 0.33 11.29 -19.86
CA ARG A 120 -0.36 10.78 -18.67
C ARG A 120 -1.56 11.68 -18.30
N GLU A 121 -1.38 12.99 -18.34
CA GLU A 121 -2.47 13.94 -18.09
C GLU A 121 -3.55 13.88 -19.20
N ALA A 122 -3.14 13.75 -20.46
CA ALA A 122 -4.08 13.63 -21.58
C ALA A 122 -4.90 12.34 -21.50
N ILE A 123 -4.29 11.20 -21.16
CA ILE A 123 -4.97 9.92 -20.94
C ILE A 123 -5.97 10.08 -19.78
N PHE A 124 -5.55 10.68 -18.68
CA PHE A 124 -6.43 10.91 -17.54
C PHE A 124 -7.65 11.77 -17.90
N ASN A 125 -7.45 12.87 -18.61
CA ASN A 125 -8.54 13.75 -19.02
C ASN A 125 -9.49 13.11 -20.04
N ALA A 126 -9.01 12.12 -20.80
CA ALA A 126 -9.83 11.36 -21.75
C ALA A 126 -10.76 10.34 -21.06
N ILE A 127 -10.47 9.96 -19.81
CA ILE A 127 -11.27 8.97 -19.08
C ILE A 127 -12.53 9.63 -18.52
N PRO A 128 -13.74 9.09 -18.79
CA PRO A 128 -14.98 9.61 -18.23
C PRO A 128 -14.99 9.60 -16.69
N THR A 129 -15.57 10.64 -16.08
CA THR A 129 -15.63 10.78 -14.60
C THR A 129 -16.31 9.60 -13.93
N CYS A 130 -17.38 9.05 -14.55
CA CYS A 130 -18.06 7.86 -14.02
C CYS A 130 -17.11 6.64 -13.90
N LEU A 131 -16.21 6.48 -14.88
CA LEU A 131 -15.23 5.39 -14.84
C LEU A 131 -14.17 5.62 -13.75
N LYS A 132 -13.68 6.84 -13.60
CA LYS A 132 -12.75 7.21 -12.51
C LYS A 132 -13.34 6.87 -11.14
N THR A 133 -14.60 7.26 -10.90
CA THR A 133 -15.31 6.96 -9.66
C THR A 133 -15.51 5.45 -9.47
N ALA A 134 -15.91 4.73 -10.54
CA ALA A 134 -16.10 3.27 -10.47
C ALA A 134 -14.81 2.54 -10.13
N VAL A 135 -13.67 2.95 -10.68
CA VAL A 135 -12.36 2.37 -10.36
C VAL A 135 -12.00 2.59 -8.89
N SER A 136 -12.16 3.81 -8.37
CA SER A 136 -11.89 4.12 -6.97
C SER A 136 -12.74 3.26 -6.02
N VAL A 137 -14.03 3.07 -6.33
CA VAL A 137 -14.91 2.18 -5.57
C VAL A 137 -14.46 0.73 -5.68
N GLY A 138 -14.08 0.29 -6.88
CA GLY A 138 -13.57 -1.07 -7.12
C GLY A 138 -12.30 -1.37 -6.33
N ILE A 139 -11.35 -0.44 -6.30
CA ILE A 139 -10.12 -0.55 -5.50
C ILE A 139 -10.47 -0.64 -4.01
N GLY A 140 -11.38 0.21 -3.51
CA GLY A 140 -11.82 0.16 -2.11
C GLY A 140 -12.45 -1.19 -1.73
N LEU A 141 -13.33 -1.73 -2.58
CA LEU A 141 -13.93 -3.06 -2.37
C LEU A 141 -12.88 -4.19 -2.42
N PHE A 142 -11.90 -4.09 -3.32
CA PHE A 142 -10.81 -5.05 -3.44
C PHE A 142 -9.95 -5.07 -2.16
N ILE A 143 -9.55 -3.90 -1.65
CA ILE A 143 -8.79 -3.79 -0.40
C ILE A 143 -9.61 -4.33 0.78
N ALA A 144 -10.90 -4.01 0.85
CA ALA A 144 -11.79 -4.53 1.88
C ALA A 144 -11.86 -6.06 1.83
N PHE A 145 -11.97 -6.64 0.64
CA PHE A 145 -12.00 -8.10 0.46
C PHE A 145 -10.69 -8.77 0.92
N ILE A 146 -9.53 -8.20 0.55
CA ILE A 146 -8.23 -8.68 1.04
C ILE A 146 -8.15 -8.59 2.57
N GLY A 147 -8.65 -7.48 3.15
CA GLY A 147 -8.71 -7.33 4.60
C GLY A 147 -9.58 -8.39 5.28
N LEU A 148 -10.72 -8.75 4.69
CA LEU A 148 -11.60 -9.81 5.18
C LEU A 148 -10.93 -11.20 5.09
N GLN A 149 -10.16 -11.44 4.03
CA GLN A 149 -9.36 -12.67 3.89
C GLN A 149 -8.21 -12.72 4.90
N GLY A 150 -7.45 -11.63 5.06
CA GLY A 150 -6.38 -11.53 6.05
C GLY A 150 -6.86 -11.65 7.50
N ALA A 151 -8.09 -11.23 7.77
CA ALA A 151 -8.77 -11.42 9.05
C ALA A 151 -9.36 -12.83 9.25
N HIS A 152 -9.23 -13.72 8.27
CA HIS A 152 -9.85 -15.04 8.22
C HIS A 152 -11.40 -15.03 8.33
N LEU A 153 -12.05 -13.89 8.13
CA LEU A 153 -13.51 -13.80 8.01
C LEU A 153 -14.02 -14.48 6.76
N VAL A 154 -13.30 -14.27 5.65
CA VAL A 154 -13.55 -14.90 4.36
C VAL A 154 -12.42 -15.87 4.08
N VAL A 155 -12.78 -17.14 3.87
CA VAL A 155 -11.84 -18.22 3.56
C VAL A 155 -12.20 -18.89 2.23
N SER A 156 -11.24 -19.58 1.59
CA SER A 156 -11.49 -20.26 0.32
C SER A 156 -12.39 -21.47 0.51
N ASN A 157 -13.25 -21.73 -0.47
CA ASN A 157 -14.14 -22.87 -0.51
C ASN A 157 -14.19 -23.45 -1.94
N SER A 158 -14.07 -24.76 -2.07
CA SER A 158 -14.01 -25.42 -3.37
C SER A 158 -15.32 -25.33 -4.17
N SER A 159 -16.47 -25.18 -3.50
CA SER A 159 -17.79 -25.16 -4.14
C SER A 159 -18.29 -23.75 -4.46
N THR A 160 -18.05 -22.78 -3.54
CA THR A 160 -18.56 -21.41 -3.64
C THR A 160 -17.45 -20.37 -3.86
N LEU A 161 -16.21 -20.82 -4.08
CA LEU A 161 -14.98 -20.03 -4.15
C LEU A 161 -14.60 -19.41 -2.81
N VAL A 162 -15.54 -18.83 -2.08
CA VAL A 162 -15.35 -18.22 -0.77
C VAL A 162 -16.49 -18.56 0.17
N THR A 163 -16.18 -18.65 1.47
CA THR A 163 -17.14 -18.84 2.54
C THR A 163 -16.67 -18.09 3.79
N TYR A 164 -17.49 -18.02 4.83
CA TYR A 164 -17.06 -17.53 6.14
C TYR A 164 -16.24 -18.60 6.88
N CYS A 165 -15.43 -18.18 7.84
CA CYS A 165 -14.62 -19.12 8.65
C CYS A 165 -15.49 -20.09 9.45
N ASP A 166 -14.99 -21.30 9.68
CA ASP A 166 -15.64 -22.26 10.57
C ASP A 166 -15.38 -21.87 12.04
N PHE A 167 -16.34 -21.17 12.63
CA PHE A 167 -16.27 -20.76 14.03
C PHE A 167 -16.34 -21.93 15.03
N ALA A 168 -16.95 -23.03 14.66
CA ALA A 168 -17.08 -24.19 15.56
C ALA A 168 -15.80 -25.06 15.57
N GLY A 169 -15.25 -25.33 14.38
CA GLY A 169 -14.05 -26.19 14.25
C GLY A 169 -12.73 -25.47 14.55
N ASN A 170 -12.64 -24.18 14.19
CA ASN A 170 -11.38 -23.42 14.23
C ASN A 170 -11.44 -22.19 15.15
N TRP A 171 -12.18 -22.29 16.26
CA TRP A 171 -12.41 -21.16 17.17
C TRP A 171 -11.11 -20.55 17.71
N HIS A 172 -10.15 -21.38 18.15
CA HIS A 172 -8.93 -20.93 18.81
C HIS A 172 -7.86 -20.34 17.85
N THR A 173 -8.09 -20.41 16.54
CA THR A 173 -7.22 -19.87 15.50
C THR A 173 -7.97 -18.85 14.64
N GLN A 174 -8.67 -19.29 13.60
CA GLN A 174 -9.38 -18.44 12.66
C GLN A 174 -10.55 -17.67 13.31
N GLY A 175 -11.37 -18.36 14.11
CA GLY A 175 -12.58 -17.77 14.68
C GLY A 175 -12.31 -16.57 15.57
N ILE A 176 -11.34 -16.70 16.49
CA ILE A 176 -10.97 -15.59 17.39
C ILE A 176 -10.32 -14.43 16.61
N CYS A 177 -9.51 -14.70 15.58
CA CYS A 177 -8.94 -13.67 14.73
C CYS A 177 -10.04 -12.87 14.00
N ALA A 178 -11.03 -13.56 13.45
CA ALA A 178 -12.17 -12.94 12.78
C ALA A 178 -12.98 -12.05 13.73
N VAL A 179 -13.26 -12.53 14.95
CA VAL A 179 -13.97 -11.75 15.97
C VAL A 179 -13.18 -10.53 16.41
N LEU A 180 -11.87 -10.68 16.67
CA LEU A 180 -10.99 -9.55 17.03
C LEU A 180 -10.92 -8.51 15.92
N ALA A 181 -10.86 -8.93 14.66
CA ALA A 181 -10.86 -8.04 13.51
C ALA A 181 -12.18 -7.24 13.43
N LEU A 182 -13.34 -7.87 13.65
CA LEU A 182 -14.63 -7.18 13.68
C LEU A 182 -14.72 -6.17 14.85
N ILE A 183 -14.27 -6.56 16.04
CA ILE A 183 -14.22 -5.65 17.19
C ILE A 183 -13.30 -4.46 16.90
N GLY A 184 -12.11 -4.72 16.34
CA GLY A 184 -11.16 -3.68 15.96
C GLY A 184 -11.72 -2.74 14.90
N LEU A 185 -12.42 -3.27 13.90
CA LEU A 185 -13.09 -2.46 12.88
C LEU A 185 -14.14 -1.55 13.51
N ILE A 186 -15.01 -2.07 14.38
CA ILE A 186 -16.03 -1.28 15.07
C ILE A 186 -15.39 -0.17 15.91
N ILE A 187 -14.34 -0.48 16.67
CA ILE A 187 -13.61 0.51 17.47
C ILE A 187 -13.03 1.60 16.57
N THR A 188 -12.38 1.21 15.46
CA THR A 188 -11.79 2.15 14.51
C THR A 188 -12.84 3.07 13.90
N VAL A 189 -13.99 2.53 13.49
CA VAL A 189 -15.10 3.31 12.92
C VAL A 189 -15.67 4.29 13.96
N ILE A 190 -15.85 3.88 15.22
CA ILE A 190 -16.32 4.76 16.29
C ILE A 190 -15.34 5.92 16.53
N LEU A 191 -14.04 5.63 16.58
CA LEU A 191 -12.98 6.63 16.74
C LEU A 191 -12.95 7.60 15.56
N TYR A 192 -13.09 7.08 14.34
CA TYR A 192 -13.13 7.87 13.12
C TYR A 192 -14.32 8.84 13.09
N ILE A 193 -15.54 8.35 13.42
CA ILE A 193 -16.76 9.18 13.48
C ILE A 193 -16.63 10.26 14.57
N LYS A 194 -15.97 9.96 15.68
CA LYS A 194 -15.70 10.95 16.74
C LYS A 194 -14.58 11.95 16.39
N GLY A 195 -13.97 11.85 15.21
CA GLY A 195 -12.94 12.77 14.76
C GLY A 195 -11.58 12.62 15.47
N PHE A 196 -11.29 11.46 16.06
CA PHE A 196 -9.98 11.23 16.67
C PHE A 196 -8.89 11.16 15.59
N LYS A 197 -7.86 12.01 15.73
CA LYS A 197 -6.68 11.98 14.87
C LYS A 197 -5.92 10.67 15.11
N GLY A 198 -5.60 9.95 14.02
CA GLY A 198 -4.92 8.65 14.12
C GLY A 198 -5.85 7.49 14.56
N ALA A 199 -7.17 7.60 14.34
CA ALA A 199 -8.15 6.57 14.68
C ALA A 199 -7.78 5.18 14.18
N ILE A 200 -7.21 5.08 12.95
CA ILE A 200 -6.79 3.82 12.34
C ILE A 200 -5.67 3.17 13.17
N LEU A 201 -4.60 3.91 13.48
CA LEU A 201 -3.50 3.36 14.27
C LEU A 201 -3.94 2.96 15.66
N ILE A 202 -4.77 3.80 16.32
CA ILE A 202 -5.32 3.48 17.65
C ILE A 202 -6.15 2.20 17.58
N GLY A 203 -6.99 2.05 16.56
CA GLY A 203 -7.79 0.85 16.34
C GLY A 203 -6.92 -0.41 16.16
N ILE A 204 -5.85 -0.32 15.36
CA ILE A 204 -4.90 -1.41 15.17
C ILE A 204 -4.22 -1.78 16.49
N LEU A 205 -3.70 -0.80 17.24
CA LEU A 205 -3.02 -1.04 18.52
C LEU A 205 -3.95 -1.66 19.57
N VAL A 206 -5.19 -1.16 19.66
CA VAL A 206 -6.19 -1.72 20.58
C VAL A 206 -6.52 -3.16 20.19
N THR A 207 -6.71 -3.45 18.91
CA THR A 207 -6.98 -4.80 18.42
C THR A 207 -5.82 -5.74 18.72
N TRP A 208 -4.59 -5.27 18.53
CA TRP A 208 -3.39 -6.04 18.86
C TRP A 208 -3.28 -6.34 20.36
N ILE A 209 -3.55 -5.35 21.23
CA ILE A 209 -3.60 -5.55 22.69
C ILE A 209 -4.67 -6.59 23.07
N LEU A 210 -5.87 -6.50 22.47
CA LEU A 210 -6.93 -7.50 22.69
C LEU A 210 -6.49 -8.89 22.21
N GLY A 211 -5.75 -8.98 21.11
CA GLY A 211 -5.13 -10.21 20.63
C GLY A 211 -4.15 -10.80 21.64
N MET A 212 -3.24 -9.99 22.17
CA MET A 212 -2.30 -10.43 23.23
C MET A 212 -3.03 -10.91 24.48
N LEU A 213 -4.09 -10.23 24.89
CA LEU A 213 -4.93 -10.66 26.02
C LEU A 213 -5.63 -11.98 25.72
N SER A 214 -6.15 -12.16 24.51
CA SER A 214 -6.76 -13.42 24.08
C SER A 214 -5.76 -14.59 24.09
N GLN A 215 -4.52 -14.32 23.72
CA GLN A 215 -3.43 -15.32 23.80
C GLN A 215 -3.07 -15.62 25.26
N ALA A 216 -2.99 -14.61 26.12
CA ALA A 216 -2.73 -14.79 27.56
C ALA A 216 -3.80 -15.62 28.26
N LEU A 217 -5.08 -15.45 27.85
CA LEU A 217 -6.23 -16.18 28.36
C LEU A 217 -6.38 -17.60 27.74
N GLY A 218 -5.52 -17.98 26.81
CA GLY A 218 -5.60 -19.27 26.11
C GLY A 218 -6.76 -19.38 25.10
N ILE A 219 -7.44 -18.27 24.80
CA ILE A 219 -8.52 -18.21 23.80
C ILE A 219 -7.91 -18.30 22.40
N TYR A 220 -6.83 -17.55 22.12
CA TYR A 220 -6.02 -17.68 20.91
C TYR A 220 -4.88 -18.67 21.14
N GLN A 221 -4.75 -19.65 20.25
CA GLN A 221 -3.70 -20.64 20.28
C GLN A 221 -2.76 -20.50 19.11
N VAL A 222 -1.46 -20.48 19.41
CA VAL A 222 -0.40 -20.41 18.38
C VAL A 222 -0.34 -21.75 17.63
N ASN A 223 -0.49 -21.71 16.31
CA ASN A 223 -0.32 -22.86 15.41
C ASN A 223 0.52 -22.44 14.20
N VAL A 224 1.83 -22.51 14.36
CA VAL A 224 2.79 -22.09 13.31
C VAL A 224 2.62 -22.86 12.00
N LYS A 225 2.16 -24.11 12.05
CA LYS A 225 1.92 -24.93 10.85
C LYS A 225 0.78 -24.39 9.98
N GLU A 226 -0.19 -23.73 10.59
CA GLU A 226 -1.33 -23.10 9.92
C GLU A 226 -1.15 -21.58 9.74
N GLY A 227 0.03 -21.04 10.08
CA GLY A 227 0.33 -19.62 9.91
C GLY A 227 -0.11 -18.72 11.07
N PHE A 228 -0.52 -19.30 12.22
CA PHE A 228 -0.90 -18.52 13.41
C PHE A 228 0.29 -18.39 14.37
N TYR A 229 0.91 -17.21 14.35
CA TYR A 229 2.10 -16.89 15.14
C TYR A 229 1.73 -16.25 16.49
N SER A 230 2.73 -16.17 17.39
CA SER A 230 2.58 -15.45 18.64
C SER A 230 2.32 -13.97 18.41
N LEU A 231 1.34 -13.42 19.11
CA LEU A 231 0.97 -12.00 19.06
C LEU A 231 1.83 -11.13 20.00
N TYR A 232 2.66 -11.77 20.84
CA TYR A 232 3.60 -11.01 21.67
C TYR A 232 4.73 -10.40 20.84
N PRO A 233 5.11 -9.14 21.12
CA PRO A 233 6.21 -8.49 20.41
C PRO A 233 7.51 -9.27 20.65
N SER A 234 8.19 -9.64 19.58
CA SER A 234 9.56 -10.14 19.66
C SER A 234 10.52 -8.95 19.54
N MET A 235 11.46 -8.84 20.49
CA MET A 235 12.51 -7.81 20.48
C MET A 235 13.62 -8.14 19.46
N HIS A 236 13.26 -8.64 18.28
CA HIS A 236 14.22 -8.79 17.20
C HIS A 236 14.29 -7.47 16.43
N MET A 237 15.45 -6.81 16.51
CA MET A 237 15.71 -5.68 15.62
C MET A 237 15.77 -6.21 14.18
N THR A 238 15.09 -5.54 13.28
CA THR A 238 15.16 -5.84 11.85
C THR A 238 16.62 -5.76 11.41
N ASP A 239 17.11 -6.82 10.79
CA ASP A 239 18.46 -6.83 10.24
C ASP A 239 18.45 -6.04 8.92
N PHE A 240 18.84 -4.78 9.01
CA PHE A 240 18.91 -3.90 7.84
C PHE A 240 19.91 -4.36 6.77
N SER A 241 20.84 -5.28 7.10
CA SER A 241 21.79 -5.83 6.13
C SER A 241 21.10 -6.71 5.08
N LYS A 242 19.94 -7.26 5.41
CA LYS A 242 19.15 -8.11 4.51
C LYS A 242 18.57 -7.36 3.31
N ILE A 243 18.59 -6.05 3.28
CA ILE A 243 18.16 -5.27 2.10
C ILE A 243 18.90 -5.70 0.82
N GLY A 244 20.12 -6.21 0.95
CA GLY A 244 20.89 -6.76 -0.18
C GLY A 244 20.22 -7.94 -0.88
N GLU A 245 19.28 -8.64 -0.21
CA GLU A 245 18.55 -9.75 -0.81
C GLU A 245 17.49 -9.28 -1.82
N THR A 246 16.96 -8.06 -1.66
CA THR A 246 15.93 -7.50 -2.54
C THR A 246 16.47 -6.38 -3.43
N PHE A 247 17.52 -5.68 -3.00
CA PHE A 247 18.09 -4.55 -3.73
C PHE A 247 18.65 -4.96 -5.10
N GLY A 248 18.21 -4.25 -6.16
CA GLY A 248 18.66 -4.49 -7.52
C GLY A 248 18.18 -5.80 -8.16
N GLN A 249 17.31 -6.54 -7.48
CA GLN A 249 16.80 -7.82 -8.02
C GLN A 249 15.87 -7.63 -9.22
N CYS A 250 15.32 -6.44 -9.43
CA CYS A 250 14.57 -6.10 -10.63
C CYS A 250 15.40 -6.20 -11.92
N PHE A 251 16.74 -6.22 -11.82
CA PHE A 251 17.65 -6.43 -12.97
C PHE A 251 18.04 -7.89 -13.18
N LYS A 252 17.59 -8.82 -12.33
CA LYS A 252 17.88 -10.25 -12.38
C LYS A 252 16.68 -11.08 -12.78
N ALA A 253 15.79 -10.52 -13.60
CA ALA A 253 14.61 -11.23 -14.07
C ALA A 253 14.99 -12.48 -14.86
N ASP A 254 14.31 -13.58 -14.56
CA ASP A 254 14.32 -14.77 -15.38
C ASP A 254 13.10 -14.79 -16.28
N PHE A 255 13.34 -14.63 -17.59
CA PHE A 255 12.29 -14.68 -18.60
C PHE A 255 12.12 -16.09 -19.20
N HIS A 256 12.84 -17.10 -18.72
CA HIS A 256 12.65 -18.48 -19.15
C HIS A 256 11.24 -18.96 -18.74
N GLY A 257 10.43 -19.30 -19.75
CA GLY A 257 9.03 -19.70 -19.53
C GLY A 257 8.03 -18.55 -19.46
N VAL A 258 8.46 -17.31 -19.43
CA VAL A 258 7.59 -16.13 -19.50
C VAL A 258 7.52 -15.67 -20.95
N GLY A 259 6.40 -15.86 -21.62
CA GLY A 259 6.19 -15.34 -22.97
C GLY A 259 6.23 -13.81 -22.98
N ILE A 260 6.95 -13.20 -23.94
CA ILE A 260 7.04 -11.74 -24.06
C ILE A 260 5.66 -11.08 -24.06
N LEU A 261 4.67 -11.67 -24.73
CA LEU A 261 3.30 -11.15 -24.75
C LEU A 261 2.67 -11.13 -23.34
N ASN A 262 2.84 -12.19 -22.57
CA ASN A 262 2.34 -12.26 -21.20
C ASN A 262 3.03 -11.23 -20.28
N PHE A 263 4.33 -11.02 -20.44
CA PHE A 263 5.04 -9.98 -19.70
C PHE A 263 4.51 -8.57 -20.04
N ILE A 264 4.24 -8.28 -21.33
CA ILE A 264 3.63 -7.02 -21.75
C ILE A 264 2.24 -6.85 -21.16
N ILE A 265 1.43 -7.92 -21.11
CA ILE A 265 0.09 -7.86 -20.48
C ILE A 265 0.20 -7.52 -18.99
N VAL A 266 1.11 -8.17 -18.25
CA VAL A 266 1.35 -7.89 -16.83
C VAL A 266 1.82 -6.45 -16.64
N LEU A 267 2.78 -5.98 -17.44
CA LEU A 267 3.28 -4.61 -17.42
C LEU A 267 2.15 -3.59 -17.68
N CYS A 268 1.33 -3.82 -18.71
CA CYS A 268 0.19 -2.97 -19.01
C CYS A 268 -0.83 -2.97 -17.87
N SER A 269 -1.05 -4.12 -17.22
CA SER A 269 -1.96 -4.22 -16.08
C SER A 269 -1.44 -3.39 -14.90
N PHE A 270 -0.16 -3.46 -14.56
CA PHE A 270 0.44 -2.59 -13.56
C PHE A 270 0.27 -1.12 -13.93
N LEU A 271 0.63 -0.73 -15.16
CA LEU A 271 0.48 0.65 -15.66
C LEU A 271 -0.94 1.18 -15.50
N PHE A 272 -1.96 0.41 -15.88
CA PHE A 272 -3.34 0.85 -15.76
C PHE A 272 -3.80 0.95 -14.31
N VAL A 273 -3.51 -0.05 -13.48
CA VAL A 273 -3.92 -0.07 -12.07
C VAL A 273 -3.26 1.08 -11.33
N ASP A 274 -1.94 1.28 -11.47
CA ASP A 274 -1.22 2.37 -10.82
C ASP A 274 -1.68 3.75 -11.30
N MET A 275 -1.91 3.91 -12.60
CA MET A 275 -2.43 5.17 -13.13
C MET A 275 -3.77 5.54 -12.50
N PHE A 276 -4.69 4.59 -12.37
CA PHE A 276 -6.00 4.84 -11.76
C PHE A 276 -5.89 5.05 -10.26
N ASP A 277 -5.04 4.29 -9.58
CA ASP A 277 -4.82 4.40 -8.15
C ASP A 277 -4.23 5.78 -7.81
N THR A 278 -3.11 6.15 -8.40
CA THR A 278 -2.46 7.45 -8.19
C THR A 278 -3.38 8.63 -8.46
N ILE A 279 -4.12 8.58 -9.56
CA ILE A 279 -4.98 9.71 -9.93
C ILE A 279 -6.23 9.75 -9.05
N GLY A 280 -6.81 8.60 -8.76
CA GLY A 280 -7.95 8.48 -7.84
C GLY A 280 -7.61 9.00 -6.45
N THR A 281 -6.44 8.64 -5.94
CA THR A 281 -5.95 9.06 -4.63
C THR A 281 -5.57 10.55 -4.62
N LEU A 282 -4.79 11.03 -5.60
CA LEU A 282 -4.41 12.45 -5.68
C LEU A 282 -5.64 13.37 -5.76
N VAL A 283 -6.59 13.06 -6.65
CA VAL A 283 -7.81 13.88 -6.79
C VAL A 283 -8.71 13.75 -5.56
N GLY A 284 -8.87 12.53 -5.02
CA GLY A 284 -9.71 12.29 -3.85
C GLY A 284 -9.20 13.02 -2.59
N VAL A 285 -7.90 12.94 -2.31
CA VAL A 285 -7.29 13.62 -1.16
C VAL A 285 -7.28 15.14 -1.37
N SER A 286 -6.92 15.61 -2.57
CA SER A 286 -6.90 17.03 -2.89
C SER A 286 -8.27 17.67 -2.80
N SER A 287 -9.33 16.98 -3.25
CA SER A 287 -10.71 17.44 -3.13
C SER A 287 -11.11 17.60 -1.66
N LYS A 288 -10.83 16.61 -0.82
CA LYS A 288 -11.11 16.70 0.63
C LYS A 288 -10.28 17.76 1.35
N ALA A 289 -9.06 18.02 0.88
CA ALA A 289 -8.17 19.04 1.42
C ALA A 289 -8.47 20.45 0.90
N GLY A 290 -9.42 20.62 -0.04
CA GLY A 290 -9.73 21.91 -0.64
C GLY A 290 -8.60 22.47 -1.50
N MET A 291 -7.78 21.60 -2.12
CA MET A 291 -6.59 21.99 -2.90
C MET A 291 -6.86 22.02 -4.41
N LEU A 292 -8.09 21.74 -4.84
CA LEU A 292 -8.48 21.84 -6.25
C LEU A 292 -8.76 23.29 -6.64
N ASP A 293 -8.46 23.62 -7.89
CA ASP A 293 -8.77 24.93 -8.48
C ASP A 293 -10.27 25.06 -8.83
N GLU A 294 -10.68 26.23 -9.35
CA GLU A 294 -12.07 26.52 -9.75
C GLU A 294 -12.59 25.56 -10.85
N ASN A 295 -11.70 24.86 -11.56
CA ASN A 295 -12.02 23.89 -12.60
C ASN A 295 -11.93 22.45 -12.10
N GLU A 296 -11.92 22.24 -10.77
CA GLU A 296 -11.77 20.93 -10.12
C GLU A 296 -10.46 20.19 -10.51
N LYS A 297 -9.41 20.95 -10.87
CA LYS A 297 -8.10 20.40 -11.22
C LYS A 297 -7.11 20.64 -10.09
N LEU A 298 -6.20 19.70 -9.91
CA LEU A 298 -5.09 19.82 -8.96
C LEU A 298 -3.98 20.69 -9.62
N PRO A 299 -3.65 21.87 -9.08
CA PRO A 299 -2.47 22.62 -9.51
C PRO A 299 -1.22 21.73 -9.37
N ASN A 300 -0.20 21.92 -10.20
CA ASN A 300 1.05 21.13 -10.13
C ASN A 300 0.88 19.61 -10.17
N ILE A 301 -0.14 19.08 -10.84
CA ILE A 301 -0.35 17.62 -10.97
C ILE A 301 0.84 16.94 -11.65
N LYS A 302 1.50 17.59 -12.62
CA LYS A 302 2.65 17.00 -13.35
C LYS A 302 3.83 16.67 -12.46
N PRO A 303 4.35 17.60 -11.62
CA PRO A 303 5.40 17.27 -10.65
C PRO A 303 4.98 16.18 -9.66
N ALA A 304 3.69 16.13 -9.26
CA ALA A 304 3.19 15.08 -8.36
C ALA A 304 3.23 13.71 -9.05
N LEU A 305 2.74 13.62 -10.30
CA LEU A 305 2.81 12.39 -11.09
C LEU A 305 4.25 11.95 -11.40
N LEU A 306 5.17 12.90 -11.56
CA LEU A 306 6.59 12.58 -11.75
C LEU A 306 7.22 12.05 -10.45
N ALA A 307 6.89 12.65 -9.30
CA ALA A 307 7.36 12.16 -7.99
C ALA A 307 6.90 10.72 -7.72
N ASP A 308 5.66 10.42 -8.04
CA ASP A 308 5.06 9.09 -7.95
C ASP A 308 5.79 8.06 -8.85
N ALA A 309 6.03 8.41 -10.11
CA ALA A 309 6.77 7.55 -11.04
C ALA A 309 8.22 7.27 -10.60
N ILE A 310 8.90 8.28 -10.03
CA ILE A 310 10.24 8.12 -9.47
C ILE A 310 10.18 7.22 -8.24
N ALA A 311 9.17 7.37 -7.38
CA ALA A 311 8.98 6.55 -6.19
C ALA A 311 8.77 5.08 -6.57
N THR A 312 7.94 4.78 -7.58
CA THR A 312 7.72 3.44 -8.12
C THR A 312 9.02 2.83 -8.64
N SER A 313 9.77 3.57 -9.48
CA SER A 313 11.05 3.09 -10.03
C SER A 313 12.06 2.82 -8.92
N ALA A 314 12.21 3.75 -7.96
CA ALA A 314 13.11 3.60 -6.82
C ALA A 314 12.68 2.43 -5.92
N GLY A 315 11.39 2.29 -5.65
CA GLY A 315 10.82 1.19 -4.88
C GLY A 315 11.17 -0.17 -5.49
N ALA A 316 10.99 -0.33 -6.79
CA ALA A 316 11.35 -1.56 -7.51
C ALA A 316 12.85 -1.88 -7.44
N VAL A 317 13.74 -0.87 -7.51
CA VAL A 317 15.18 -1.06 -7.37
C VAL A 317 15.55 -1.46 -5.94
N ILE A 318 14.92 -0.87 -4.94
CA ILE A 318 15.17 -1.17 -3.53
C ILE A 318 14.60 -2.56 -3.16
N GLY A 319 13.55 -3.01 -3.86
CA GLY A 319 12.96 -4.34 -3.69
C GLY A 319 11.58 -4.33 -3.03
N THR A 320 10.76 -3.37 -3.38
CA THR A 320 9.34 -3.34 -3.03
C THR A 320 8.48 -3.15 -4.29
N SER A 321 7.19 -3.40 -4.17
CA SER A 321 6.23 -3.21 -5.26
C SER A 321 5.98 -1.72 -5.56
N THR A 322 5.07 -1.43 -6.48
CA THR A 322 4.68 -0.09 -6.91
C THR A 322 4.39 0.82 -5.72
N THR A 323 5.09 1.95 -5.67
CA THR A 323 4.95 2.97 -4.61
C THR A 323 4.12 4.13 -5.15
N THR A 324 2.99 4.40 -4.53
CA THR A 324 2.00 5.36 -5.00
C THR A 324 1.56 6.30 -3.89
N THR A 325 0.81 7.35 -4.23
CA THR A 325 0.24 8.28 -3.24
C THR A 325 -0.69 7.53 -2.29
N TYR A 326 -0.49 7.73 -0.98
CA TYR A 326 -1.20 7.02 0.07
C TYR A 326 -2.38 7.83 0.59
N VAL A 327 -3.52 7.18 0.86
CA VAL A 327 -4.78 7.79 1.35
C VAL A 327 -5.02 7.51 2.81
#